data_911b19822a24121d750fb14003dea7c3
#
_entry.id   911b19822a24121d750fb14003dea7c3
#
_cell.length_a   1.000
_cell.length_b   1.000
_cell.length_c   1.000
_cell.angle_alpha   90.00
_cell.angle_beta   90.00
_cell.angle_gamma   90.00
#
_symmetry.space_group_name_H-M   'P 1'
#
loop_
_entity.id
_entity.type
_entity.pdbx_description
1 polymer ?
#
loop_
_entity_poly.entity_id
_entity_poly.type
_entity_poly.pdbx_seq_one_letter_code
_entity_poly.pdbx_strand_id
1 'polypeptide(L)'
;MIEAVKFWNEPNNKSHWAFEIDPEWRAFAEMVKLGAQAVKAETPHLKRVLGGISPIDPSFVQRLERHGALDDLQAIAVHGFPLDWNLWSINEWPAKIAEIKAVTDLPIWVTEVGASSFGAEEVQEFGLVRTAELLTGRAERIFWYSLFDLPQTWEATTRHREAEGSSYYRHFHMGLLREDGTPKLALKHFSSYTPEFGICQWFHYEDPRLDSAITWLRRLWVKKLRTGLSWADWLRPDAEKWFDHVMKKLDEFDVTATFCFTPESKGIQPHHTSPPQHPEEFADFCALMMRRYA
;
A
#
# COMPACT_ATOMS: atom_id res chain seq x y z
N MET A 1 5.15 -15.39 5.05
CA MET A 1 6.05 -14.70 6.03
C MET A 1 6.22 -13.25 5.62
N ILE A 2 6.33 -12.30 6.56
CA ILE A 2 6.60 -10.91 6.22
C ILE A 2 8.03 -10.81 5.67
N GLU A 3 8.18 -10.23 4.47
CA GLU A 3 9.45 -9.99 3.81
C GLU A 3 9.84 -8.50 3.83
N ALA A 4 8.84 -7.64 3.90
CA ALA A 4 9.04 -6.21 3.96
C ALA A 4 7.96 -5.51 4.78
N VAL A 5 8.31 -4.42 5.43
CA VAL A 5 7.40 -3.52 6.12
C VAL A 5 7.35 -2.19 5.38
N LYS A 6 6.15 -1.78 5.01
CA LYS A 6 5.86 -0.46 4.45
C LYS A 6 5.23 0.42 5.54
N PHE A 7 5.91 1.54 5.86
CA PHE A 7 5.43 2.48 6.86
C PHE A 7 4.43 3.44 6.25
N TRP A 8 3.19 3.36 6.69
CA TRP A 8 2.06 4.16 6.27
C TRP A 8 1.57 3.89 4.83
N ASN A 9 0.49 4.56 4.47
CA ASN A 9 -0.10 4.59 3.13
C ASN A 9 -0.36 6.05 2.73
N GLU A 10 0.13 6.46 1.56
CA GLU A 10 -0.08 7.78 0.95
C GLU A 10 0.04 8.97 1.92
N PRO A 11 1.18 9.12 2.63
CA PRO A 11 1.32 10.10 3.70
C PRO A 11 1.21 11.56 3.23
N ASN A 12 1.40 11.84 1.96
CA ASN A 12 1.26 13.17 1.35
C ASN A 12 -0.13 13.38 0.71
N ASN A 13 -1.08 12.46 0.96
CA ASN A 13 -2.48 12.59 0.57
C ASN A 13 -3.33 12.94 1.81
N LYS A 14 -4.16 13.99 1.70
CA LYS A 14 -5.04 14.46 2.79
C LYS A 14 -6.03 13.39 3.29
N SER A 15 -6.34 12.38 2.47
CA SER A 15 -7.20 11.28 2.87
C SER A 15 -6.51 10.29 3.82
N HIS A 16 -5.17 10.30 3.89
CA HIS A 16 -4.40 9.33 4.67
C HIS A 16 -3.54 9.93 5.78
N TRP A 17 -3.29 11.24 5.75
CA TRP A 17 -2.56 11.96 6.80
C TRP A 17 -3.13 13.36 7.01
N ALA A 18 -3.37 13.72 8.25
CA ALA A 18 -3.90 15.03 8.63
C ALA A 18 -2.77 16.07 8.67
N PHE A 19 -2.24 16.44 7.51
CA PHE A 19 -1.13 17.38 7.43
C PHE A 19 -1.49 18.83 7.85
N GLU A 20 -2.77 19.14 8.04
CA GLU A 20 -3.18 20.39 8.70
C GLU A 20 -2.74 20.45 10.17
N ILE A 21 -2.51 19.29 10.81
CA ILE A 21 -1.97 19.19 12.18
C ILE A 21 -0.44 19.04 12.13
N ASP A 22 0.10 18.46 11.08
CA ASP A 22 1.53 18.20 10.87
C ASP A 22 1.99 18.73 9.49
N PRO A 23 1.92 20.07 9.25
CA PRO A 23 2.13 20.66 7.92
C PRO A 23 3.55 20.48 7.38
N GLU A 24 4.52 20.21 8.24
CA GLU A 24 5.91 19.94 7.87
C GLU A 24 6.27 18.46 7.93
N TRP A 25 5.30 17.57 8.16
CA TRP A 25 5.50 16.12 8.33
C TRP A 25 6.58 15.74 9.35
N ARG A 26 6.74 16.53 10.42
CA ARG A 26 7.72 16.25 11.48
C ARG A 26 7.28 15.07 12.34
N ALA A 27 6.00 15.02 12.74
CA ALA A 27 5.44 13.91 13.49
C ALA A 27 5.47 12.63 12.65
N PHE A 28 5.14 12.73 11.36
CA PHE A 28 5.25 11.61 10.42
C PHE A 28 6.69 11.09 10.31
N ALA A 29 7.65 11.98 10.10
CA ALA A 29 9.07 11.63 9.99
C ALA A 29 9.60 10.93 11.24
N GLU A 30 9.26 11.44 12.42
CA GLU A 30 9.68 10.82 13.69
C GLU A 30 9.03 9.45 13.89
N MET A 31 7.74 9.31 13.58
CA MET A 31 7.03 8.03 13.65
C MET A 31 7.66 6.98 12.70
N VAL A 32 7.97 7.35 11.46
CA VAL A 32 8.63 6.44 10.49
C VAL A 32 10.02 6.04 10.97
N LYS A 33 10.81 6.99 11.45
CA LYS A 33 12.16 6.77 11.98
C LYS A 33 12.14 5.77 13.14
N LEU A 34 11.32 6.03 14.15
CA LEU A 34 11.20 5.13 15.30
C LEU A 34 10.67 3.75 14.91
N GLY A 35 9.66 3.68 14.04
CA GLY A 35 9.15 2.41 13.52
C GLY A 35 10.20 1.63 12.73
N ALA A 36 10.98 2.30 11.88
CA ALA A 36 12.06 1.67 11.12
C ALA A 36 13.17 1.13 12.03
N GLN A 37 13.53 1.87 13.07
CA GLN A 37 14.50 1.42 14.08
C GLN A 37 13.98 0.21 14.86
N ALA A 38 12.71 0.21 15.25
CA ALA A 38 12.09 -0.91 15.93
C ALA A 38 12.06 -2.18 15.07
N VAL A 39 11.67 -2.07 13.80
CA VAL A 39 11.73 -3.20 12.84
C VAL A 39 13.16 -3.69 12.65
N LYS A 40 14.13 -2.78 12.50
CA LYS A 40 15.55 -3.13 12.35
C LYS A 40 16.12 -3.87 13.56
N ALA A 41 15.71 -3.48 14.76
CA ALA A 41 16.15 -4.12 16.01
C ALA A 41 15.64 -5.57 16.12
N GLU A 42 14.38 -5.81 15.78
CA GLU A 42 13.77 -7.13 15.85
C GLU A 42 14.17 -8.03 14.66
N THR A 43 14.20 -7.47 13.47
CA THR A 43 14.40 -8.21 12.21
C THR A 43 15.27 -7.42 11.22
N PRO A 44 16.59 -7.37 11.42
CA PRO A 44 17.48 -6.48 10.67
C PRO A 44 17.55 -6.76 9.16
N HIS A 45 17.19 -7.97 8.74
CA HIS A 45 17.22 -8.39 7.33
C HIS A 45 15.97 -7.98 6.54
N LEU A 46 14.89 -7.62 7.22
CA LEU A 46 13.65 -7.22 6.54
C LEU A 46 13.78 -5.86 5.86
N LYS A 47 13.21 -5.74 4.66
CA LYS A 47 13.13 -4.48 3.93
C LYS A 47 12.18 -3.49 4.64
N ARG A 48 12.65 -2.28 4.85
CA ARG A 48 11.90 -1.15 5.43
C ARG A 48 11.64 -0.14 4.33
N VAL A 49 10.36 0.11 4.04
CA VAL A 49 9.91 0.86 2.86
C VAL A 49 9.10 2.08 3.29
N LEU A 50 9.41 3.25 2.74
CA LEU A 50 8.57 4.44 2.92
C LEU A 50 7.21 4.22 2.23
N GLY A 51 6.11 4.56 2.89
CA GLY A 51 4.75 4.32 2.41
C GLY A 51 4.40 5.00 1.09
N GLY A 52 3.71 4.38 0.18
CA GLY A 52 3.41 4.80 -1.18
C GLY A 52 3.04 6.29 -1.34
N ILE A 53 3.95 7.06 -1.93
CA ILE A 53 3.78 8.50 -2.13
C ILE A 53 2.75 8.73 -3.25
N SER A 54 1.69 9.49 -2.95
CA SER A 54 0.62 9.83 -3.89
C SER A 54 0.01 11.20 -3.53
N PRO A 55 0.08 12.22 -4.39
CA PRO A 55 0.77 12.22 -5.71
C PRO A 55 2.27 11.98 -5.60
N ILE A 56 2.89 11.52 -6.70
CA ILE A 56 4.35 11.38 -6.78
C ILE A 56 4.98 12.77 -6.67
N ASP A 57 5.71 13.01 -5.57
CA ASP A 57 6.25 14.32 -5.21
C ASP A 57 7.70 14.19 -4.69
N PRO A 58 8.71 14.54 -5.50
CA PRO A 58 10.10 14.55 -5.08
C PRO A 58 10.38 15.49 -3.90
N SER A 59 9.65 16.60 -3.80
CA SER A 59 9.86 17.58 -2.72
C SER A 59 9.44 17.03 -1.35
N PHE A 60 8.45 16.15 -1.34
CA PHE A 60 8.05 15.41 -0.14
C PHE A 60 9.17 14.47 0.34
N VAL A 61 9.82 13.74 -0.58
CA VAL A 61 10.96 12.87 -0.26
C VAL A 61 12.10 13.69 0.36
N GLN A 62 12.49 14.80 -0.27
CA GLN A 62 13.53 15.69 0.24
C GLN A 62 13.18 16.27 1.60
N ARG A 63 11.91 16.55 1.88
CA ARG A 63 11.46 17.02 3.19
C ARG A 63 11.67 15.95 4.27
N LEU A 64 11.28 14.71 3.99
CA LEU A 64 11.46 13.60 4.92
C LEU A 64 12.94 13.28 5.16
N GLU A 65 13.77 13.38 4.12
CA GLU A 65 15.21 13.23 4.23
C GLU A 65 15.81 14.24 5.20
N ARG A 66 15.44 15.53 5.07
CA ARG A 66 15.89 16.59 6.00
C ARG A 66 15.48 16.33 7.45
N HIS A 67 14.43 15.55 7.68
CA HIS A 67 13.99 15.13 9.02
C HIS A 67 14.63 13.82 9.49
N GLY A 68 15.52 13.19 8.68
CA GLY A 68 16.20 11.94 9.01
C GLY A 68 15.27 10.70 8.93
N ALA A 69 14.13 10.81 8.28
CA ALA A 69 13.18 9.69 8.17
C ALA A 69 13.65 8.58 7.23
N LEU A 70 14.61 8.88 6.34
CA LEU A 70 15.08 7.92 5.33
C LEU A 70 16.27 7.07 5.81
N ASP A 71 16.94 7.44 6.92
CA ASP A 71 18.22 6.86 7.35
C ASP A 71 18.19 5.33 7.53
N ASP A 72 17.09 4.79 8.04
CA ASP A 72 16.91 3.35 8.26
C ASP A 72 16.00 2.67 7.22
N LEU A 73 15.62 3.37 6.15
CA LEU A 73 14.82 2.83 5.05
C LEU A 73 15.70 2.24 3.94
N GLN A 74 15.15 1.33 3.17
CA GLN A 74 15.83 0.60 2.11
C GLN A 74 15.11 0.68 0.76
N ALA A 75 13.92 1.29 0.72
CA ALA A 75 13.20 1.59 -0.50
C ALA A 75 12.18 2.71 -0.27
N ILE A 76 11.81 3.38 -1.36
CA ILE A 76 10.71 4.35 -1.39
C ILE A 76 9.60 3.77 -2.26
N ALA A 77 8.37 3.79 -1.75
CA ALA A 77 7.21 3.37 -2.51
C ALA A 77 6.46 4.58 -3.10
N VAL A 78 5.94 4.40 -4.31
CA VAL A 78 5.07 5.36 -4.99
C VAL A 78 3.79 4.65 -5.45
N HIS A 79 2.70 5.42 -5.61
CA HIS A 79 1.45 4.97 -6.19
C HIS A 79 1.10 5.78 -7.43
N GLY A 80 0.37 5.18 -8.38
CA GLY A 80 -0.09 5.90 -9.55
C GLY A 80 -1.22 5.19 -10.29
N PHE A 81 -2.24 5.99 -10.65
CA PHE A 81 -3.45 5.57 -11.35
C PHE A 81 -3.75 6.54 -12.50
N PRO A 82 -2.88 6.58 -13.53
CA PRO A 82 -2.94 7.62 -14.56
C PRO A 82 -4.17 7.54 -15.48
N LEU A 83 -4.86 6.41 -15.54
CA LEU A 83 -6.10 6.25 -16.31
C LEU A 83 -7.36 6.58 -15.51
N ASP A 84 -7.21 6.85 -14.20
CA ASP A 84 -8.36 7.00 -13.29
C ASP A 84 -8.41 8.38 -12.63
N TRP A 85 -7.56 8.67 -11.66
CA TRP A 85 -7.61 9.93 -10.91
C TRP A 85 -6.32 10.75 -10.91
N ASN A 86 -5.22 10.21 -11.41
CA ASN A 86 -4.05 11.02 -11.65
C ASN A 86 -4.16 11.80 -12.98
N LEU A 87 -3.70 13.05 -12.96
CA LEU A 87 -3.82 13.96 -14.10
C LEU A 87 -2.61 13.94 -15.04
N TRP A 88 -1.91 12.79 -15.13
CA TRP A 88 -0.78 12.61 -16.03
C TRP A 88 -0.97 11.37 -16.91
N SER A 89 -0.31 11.35 -18.06
CA SER A 89 -0.41 10.25 -19.02
C SER A 89 0.25 8.97 -18.50
N ILE A 90 -0.35 7.81 -18.75
CA ILE A 90 0.26 6.52 -18.43
C ILE A 90 1.70 6.39 -19.00
N ASN A 91 1.98 7.03 -20.13
CA ASN A 91 3.30 7.03 -20.74
C ASN A 91 4.36 7.83 -19.95
N GLU A 92 3.94 8.61 -18.95
CA GLU A 92 4.87 9.37 -18.10
C GLU A 92 5.45 8.55 -16.94
N TRP A 93 5.04 7.30 -16.76
CA TRP A 93 5.61 6.43 -15.71
C TRP A 93 7.15 6.48 -15.64
N PRO A 94 7.90 6.34 -16.75
CA PRO A 94 9.36 6.43 -16.69
C PRO A 94 9.87 7.78 -16.16
N ALA A 95 9.21 8.87 -16.53
CA ALA A 95 9.54 10.21 -16.04
C ALA A 95 9.24 10.34 -14.53
N LYS A 96 8.08 9.84 -14.09
CA LYS A 96 7.70 9.86 -12.66
C LYS A 96 8.68 9.07 -11.78
N ILE A 97 9.15 7.92 -12.24
CA ILE A 97 10.21 7.17 -11.54
C ILE A 97 11.52 7.96 -11.53
N ALA A 98 11.88 8.58 -12.66
CA ALA A 98 13.10 9.38 -12.77
C ALA A 98 13.08 10.62 -11.85
N GLU A 99 11.92 11.29 -11.70
CA GLU A 99 11.75 12.42 -10.77
C GLU A 99 12.11 12.02 -9.33
N ILE A 100 11.68 10.86 -8.85
CA ILE A 100 12.03 10.37 -7.51
C ILE A 100 13.50 9.95 -7.43
N LYS A 101 14.01 9.24 -8.44
CA LYS A 101 15.44 8.86 -8.49
C LYS A 101 16.40 10.04 -8.52
N ALA A 102 15.94 11.21 -8.95
CA ALA A 102 16.75 12.43 -8.95
C ALA A 102 17.00 12.99 -7.53
N VAL A 103 16.24 12.55 -6.53
CA VAL A 103 16.31 13.05 -5.15
C VAL A 103 16.66 11.99 -4.12
N THR A 104 16.86 10.72 -4.54
CA THR A 104 17.24 9.63 -3.65
C THR A 104 17.92 8.49 -4.41
N ASP A 105 18.89 7.85 -3.76
CA ASP A 105 19.55 6.64 -4.27
C ASP A 105 18.80 5.35 -3.87
N LEU A 106 17.76 5.45 -3.04
CA LEU A 106 17.00 4.28 -2.62
C LEU A 106 16.24 3.65 -3.79
N PRO A 107 16.13 2.31 -3.84
CA PRO A 107 15.28 1.60 -4.79
C PRO A 107 13.84 2.08 -4.75
N ILE A 108 13.20 2.14 -5.93
CA ILE A 108 11.80 2.55 -6.04
C ILE A 108 10.91 1.31 -6.17
N TRP A 109 9.88 1.26 -5.35
CA TRP A 109 8.79 0.29 -5.43
C TRP A 109 7.52 0.99 -5.91
N VAL A 110 6.75 0.34 -6.74
CA VAL A 110 5.39 0.77 -7.07
C VAL A 110 4.44 -0.14 -6.31
N THR A 111 3.98 0.31 -5.14
CA THR A 111 3.20 -0.54 -4.22
C THR A 111 1.70 -0.48 -4.47
N GLU A 112 1.25 0.45 -5.31
CA GLU A 112 -0.07 0.43 -5.93
C GLU A 112 0.01 1.03 -7.33
N VAL A 113 -0.47 0.27 -8.29
CA VAL A 113 -0.73 0.71 -9.66
C VAL A 113 -1.92 -0.09 -10.18
N GLY A 114 -2.78 0.55 -10.93
CA GLY A 114 -3.95 -0.11 -11.47
C GLY A 114 -4.64 0.71 -12.56
N ALA A 115 -5.67 0.13 -13.12
CA ALA A 115 -6.63 0.77 -14.00
C ALA A 115 -8.01 0.18 -13.73
N SER A 116 -9.03 1.03 -13.71
CA SER A 116 -10.40 0.62 -13.50
C SER A 116 -10.98 0.00 -14.77
N SER A 117 -11.83 -1.00 -14.60
CA SER A 117 -12.67 -1.56 -15.68
C SER A 117 -14.02 -0.84 -15.79
N PHE A 118 -14.21 0.26 -15.06
CA PHE A 118 -15.45 1.04 -15.12
C PHE A 118 -15.72 1.56 -16.53
N GLY A 119 -16.82 1.11 -17.12
CA GLY A 119 -17.22 1.43 -18.48
C GLY A 119 -16.68 0.48 -19.56
N ALA A 120 -15.44 -0.04 -19.44
CA ALA A 120 -14.88 -1.00 -20.38
C ALA A 120 -13.71 -1.80 -19.77
N GLU A 121 -13.77 -3.12 -19.83
CA GLU A 121 -12.70 -3.99 -19.34
C GLU A 121 -11.42 -3.87 -20.17
N GLU A 122 -11.53 -3.52 -21.44
CA GLU A 122 -10.42 -3.31 -22.36
C GLU A 122 -9.51 -2.16 -21.90
N VAL A 123 -10.04 -1.17 -21.18
CA VAL A 123 -9.24 -0.09 -20.58
C VAL A 123 -8.34 -0.64 -19.47
N GLN A 124 -8.88 -1.53 -18.64
CA GLN A 124 -8.08 -2.19 -17.60
C GLN A 124 -7.01 -3.10 -18.20
N GLU A 125 -7.38 -3.89 -19.23
CA GLU A 125 -6.45 -4.76 -19.97
C GLU A 125 -5.30 -3.94 -20.59
N PHE A 126 -5.60 -2.85 -21.30
CA PHE A 126 -4.61 -1.90 -21.82
C PHE A 126 -3.74 -1.32 -20.71
N GLY A 127 -4.35 -0.87 -19.61
CA GLY A 127 -3.66 -0.30 -18.46
C GLY A 127 -2.65 -1.27 -17.84
N LEU A 128 -3.01 -2.55 -17.70
CA LEU A 128 -2.12 -3.59 -17.19
C LEU A 128 -0.91 -3.82 -18.11
N VAL A 129 -1.20 -4.08 -19.40
CA VAL A 129 -0.15 -4.36 -20.39
C VAL A 129 0.81 -3.17 -20.50
N ARG A 130 0.25 -1.95 -20.62
CA ARG A 130 1.07 -0.74 -20.77
C ARG A 130 1.89 -0.43 -19.52
N THR A 131 1.33 -0.62 -18.33
CA THR A 131 2.06 -0.48 -17.06
C THR A 131 3.23 -1.44 -16.99
N ALA A 132 3.02 -2.72 -17.35
CA ALA A 132 4.08 -3.72 -17.36
C ALA A 132 5.23 -3.32 -18.29
N GLU A 133 4.95 -2.87 -19.52
CA GLU A 133 5.95 -2.39 -20.47
C GLU A 133 6.78 -1.21 -19.92
N LEU A 134 6.12 -0.30 -19.19
CA LEU A 134 6.75 0.94 -18.73
C LEU A 134 7.50 0.79 -17.41
N LEU A 135 7.09 -0.12 -16.53
CA LEU A 135 7.67 -0.24 -15.18
C LEU A 135 8.66 -1.40 -15.03
N THR A 136 8.56 -2.47 -15.84
CA THR A 136 9.49 -3.59 -15.77
C THR A 136 10.94 -3.11 -15.97
N GLY A 137 11.81 -3.49 -15.04
CA GLY A 137 13.20 -3.05 -15.00
C GLY A 137 13.45 -1.61 -14.50
N ARG A 138 12.40 -0.84 -14.17
CA ARG A 138 12.51 0.53 -13.63
C ARG A 138 12.16 0.61 -12.15
N ALA A 139 11.23 -0.22 -11.69
CA ALA A 139 10.91 -0.40 -10.29
C ALA A 139 11.41 -1.78 -9.81
N GLU A 140 11.87 -1.86 -8.56
CA GLU A 140 12.34 -3.14 -7.96
C GLU A 140 11.18 -4.07 -7.66
N ARG A 141 10.01 -3.52 -7.31
CA ARG A 141 8.75 -4.24 -7.07
C ARG A 141 7.58 -3.45 -7.61
N ILE A 142 6.61 -4.18 -8.12
CA ILE A 142 5.37 -3.62 -8.67
C ILE A 142 4.21 -4.45 -8.13
N PHE A 143 3.18 -3.78 -7.57
CA PHE A 143 1.98 -4.43 -7.06
C PHE A 143 0.74 -3.86 -7.75
N TRP A 144 0.01 -4.74 -8.43
CA TRP A 144 -1.26 -4.38 -9.06
C TRP A 144 -2.37 -4.24 -8.01
N TYR A 145 -3.08 -3.15 -8.05
CA TYR A 145 -4.25 -2.86 -7.25
C TYR A 145 -5.51 -3.05 -8.09
N SER A 146 -6.31 -4.08 -7.88
CA SER A 146 -6.30 -5.07 -6.81
C SER A 146 -6.69 -6.46 -7.35
N LEU A 147 -6.82 -7.46 -6.47
CA LEU A 147 -7.32 -8.78 -6.86
C LEU A 147 -8.83 -8.76 -7.08
N PHE A 148 -9.60 -8.24 -6.11
CA PHE A 148 -11.06 -8.13 -6.19
C PHE A 148 -11.50 -6.68 -6.33
N ASP A 149 -12.62 -6.49 -7.00
CA ASP A 149 -13.39 -5.27 -6.91
C ASP A 149 -13.81 -5.00 -5.46
N LEU A 150 -13.95 -3.72 -5.10
CA LEU A 150 -14.51 -3.35 -3.82
C LEU A 150 -15.99 -3.73 -3.76
N PRO A 151 -16.48 -4.22 -2.61
CA PRO A 151 -17.91 -4.45 -2.43
C PRO A 151 -18.70 -3.15 -2.65
N GLN A 152 -19.87 -3.26 -3.27
CA GLN A 152 -20.75 -2.09 -3.48
C GLN A 152 -21.19 -1.44 -2.16
N THR A 153 -21.10 -2.18 -1.06
CA THR A 153 -21.37 -1.70 0.31
C THR A 153 -20.15 -1.05 0.97
N TRP A 154 -19.00 -1.04 0.28
CA TRP A 154 -17.79 -0.45 0.86
C TRP A 154 -17.93 1.06 1.05
N GLU A 155 -17.52 1.53 2.20
CA GLU A 155 -17.46 2.95 2.52
C GLU A 155 -16.02 3.30 2.94
N ALA A 156 -15.53 4.44 2.46
CA ALA A 156 -14.24 4.95 2.87
C ALA A 156 -14.25 5.26 4.37
N THR A 157 -13.30 4.70 5.10
CA THR A 157 -13.12 4.97 6.54
C THR A 157 -12.23 6.19 6.79
N THR A 158 -11.62 6.74 5.74
CA THR A 158 -10.80 7.95 5.80
C THR A 158 -11.64 9.20 5.97
N ARG A 159 -11.12 10.20 6.70
CA ARG A 159 -11.80 11.49 6.94
C ARG A 159 -12.14 12.24 5.65
N HIS A 160 -11.31 12.12 4.63
CA HIS A 160 -11.53 12.68 3.30
C HIS A 160 -11.68 11.54 2.30
N ARG A 161 -12.56 11.68 1.34
CA ARG A 161 -12.67 10.71 0.24
C ARG A 161 -11.41 10.75 -0.62
N GLU A 162 -10.90 9.59 -0.98
CA GLU A 162 -9.73 9.46 -1.85
C GLU A 162 -10.02 9.90 -3.28
N ALA A 163 -11.26 9.72 -3.73
CA ALA A 163 -11.73 10.05 -5.06
C ALA A 163 -13.12 10.68 -5.02
N GLU A 164 -13.38 11.58 -5.95
CA GLU A 164 -14.65 12.28 -6.10
C GLU A 164 -15.17 12.17 -7.54
N GLY A 165 -16.46 12.39 -7.73
CA GLY A 165 -17.09 12.33 -9.05
C GLY A 165 -16.98 10.96 -9.70
N SER A 166 -16.60 10.90 -10.96
CA SER A 166 -16.45 9.63 -11.70
C SER A 166 -15.32 8.75 -11.15
N SER A 167 -14.29 9.35 -10.56
CA SER A 167 -13.17 8.64 -9.95
C SER A 167 -13.61 7.81 -8.74
N TYR A 168 -14.61 8.27 -7.98
CA TYR A 168 -15.21 7.50 -6.89
C TYR A 168 -15.79 6.17 -7.40
N TYR A 169 -16.55 6.20 -8.49
CA TYR A 169 -17.14 4.97 -9.06
C TYR A 169 -16.07 4.05 -9.67
N ARG A 170 -15.03 4.62 -10.26
CA ARG A 170 -13.90 3.86 -10.82
C ARG A 170 -13.18 3.04 -9.76
N HIS A 171 -13.09 3.55 -8.53
CA HIS A 171 -12.43 2.86 -7.42
C HIS A 171 -13.06 1.50 -7.11
N PHE A 172 -14.36 1.32 -7.31
CA PHE A 172 -15.03 0.05 -7.10
C PHE A 172 -14.68 -1.03 -8.14
N HIS A 173 -14.06 -0.68 -9.26
CA HIS A 173 -13.81 -1.57 -10.39
C HIS A 173 -12.32 -1.80 -10.69
N MET A 174 -11.47 -1.72 -9.66
CA MET A 174 -10.01 -1.87 -9.80
C MET A 174 -9.54 -3.34 -9.82
N GLY A 175 -10.36 -4.28 -9.34
CA GLY A 175 -10.02 -5.70 -9.24
C GLY A 175 -9.79 -6.36 -10.59
N LEU A 176 -8.92 -7.38 -10.62
CA LEU A 176 -8.81 -8.34 -11.73
C LEU A 176 -10.00 -9.33 -11.75
N LEU A 177 -10.65 -9.44 -10.61
CA LEU A 177 -11.87 -10.21 -10.39
C LEU A 177 -12.98 -9.26 -9.97
N ARG A 178 -14.21 -9.55 -10.38
CA ARG A 178 -15.40 -8.88 -9.84
C ARG A 178 -15.61 -9.25 -8.38
N GLU A 179 -16.51 -8.56 -7.71
CA GLU A 179 -16.86 -8.81 -6.30
C GLU A 179 -17.27 -10.29 -6.07
N ASP A 180 -17.96 -10.90 -7.01
CA ASP A 180 -18.39 -12.32 -6.99
C ASP A 180 -17.28 -13.33 -7.32
N GLY A 181 -16.07 -12.86 -7.61
CA GLY A 181 -14.92 -13.67 -7.97
C GLY A 181 -14.86 -14.06 -9.45
N THR A 182 -15.75 -13.55 -10.31
CA THR A 182 -15.67 -13.80 -11.74
C THR A 182 -14.51 -13.04 -12.40
N PRO A 183 -13.74 -13.70 -13.30
CA PRO A 183 -12.59 -13.06 -13.96
C PRO A 183 -12.98 -11.92 -14.90
N LYS A 184 -12.13 -10.88 -14.97
CA LYS A 184 -12.17 -9.85 -16.00
C LYS A 184 -11.13 -10.10 -17.09
N LEU A 185 -11.20 -9.37 -18.21
CA LEU A 185 -10.32 -9.54 -19.36
C LEU A 185 -8.83 -9.41 -18.99
N ALA A 186 -8.47 -8.48 -18.14
CA ALA A 186 -7.08 -8.23 -17.74
C ALA A 186 -6.44 -9.43 -17.02
N LEU A 187 -7.24 -10.28 -16.34
CA LEU A 187 -6.72 -11.41 -15.55
C LEU A 187 -5.90 -12.40 -16.40
N LYS A 188 -6.30 -12.65 -17.66
CA LYS A 188 -5.59 -13.56 -18.57
C LYS A 188 -4.16 -13.13 -18.87
N HIS A 189 -3.88 -11.82 -18.82
CA HIS A 189 -2.56 -11.28 -19.07
C HIS A 189 -1.71 -11.20 -17.79
N PHE A 190 -2.35 -11.08 -16.64
CA PHE A 190 -1.64 -10.87 -15.38
C PHE A 190 -0.63 -11.99 -15.08
N SER A 191 -1.00 -13.25 -15.31
CA SER A 191 -0.11 -14.39 -15.08
C SER A 191 1.17 -14.39 -15.92
N SER A 192 1.17 -13.65 -17.05
CA SER A 192 2.37 -13.50 -17.88
C SER A 192 3.42 -12.56 -17.27
N TYR A 193 3.04 -11.75 -16.26
CA TYR A 193 3.90 -10.79 -15.59
C TYR A 193 4.38 -11.23 -14.20
N THR A 194 3.89 -12.37 -13.71
CA THR A 194 4.47 -12.99 -12.52
C THR A 194 5.77 -13.71 -12.92
N PRO A 195 6.86 -13.63 -12.15
CA PRO A 195 6.96 -13.17 -10.75
C PRO A 195 7.28 -11.67 -10.56
N GLU A 196 7.33 -10.86 -11.60
CA GLU A 196 7.71 -9.44 -11.52
C GLU A 196 6.65 -8.62 -10.78
N PHE A 197 5.36 -8.87 -11.11
CA PHE A 197 4.22 -8.24 -10.46
C PHE A 197 3.74 -9.05 -9.26
N GLY A 198 3.49 -8.34 -8.17
CA GLY A 198 2.69 -8.79 -7.04
C GLY A 198 1.26 -8.26 -7.12
N ILE A 199 0.45 -8.66 -6.16
CA ILE A 199 -0.90 -8.13 -5.95
C ILE A 199 -0.92 -7.27 -4.69
N CYS A 200 -1.55 -6.10 -4.79
CA CYS A 200 -2.01 -5.36 -3.64
C CYS A 200 -3.46 -5.77 -3.36
N GLN A 201 -3.70 -6.45 -2.26
CA GLN A 201 -5.04 -6.77 -1.78
C GLN A 201 -5.12 -6.48 -0.29
N TRP A 202 -5.98 -5.54 0.05
CA TRP A 202 -6.27 -5.25 1.43
C TRP A 202 -7.34 -6.22 1.95
N PHE A 203 -7.07 -6.92 3.02
CA PHE A 203 -8.06 -7.72 3.73
C PHE A 203 -8.60 -6.89 4.88
N HIS A 204 -9.86 -6.49 4.78
CA HIS A 204 -10.54 -5.82 5.87
C HIS A 204 -10.71 -6.75 7.06
N TYR A 205 -10.96 -6.19 8.24
CA TYR A 205 -11.16 -6.98 9.43
C TYR A 205 -12.31 -8.00 9.20
N GLU A 206 -12.01 -9.29 9.41
CA GLU A 206 -12.91 -10.43 9.15
C GLU A 206 -13.39 -10.54 7.67
N ASP A 207 -12.57 -10.15 6.70
CA ASP A 207 -12.91 -10.23 5.28
C ASP A 207 -13.25 -11.69 4.87
N PRO A 208 -14.48 -11.98 4.45
CA PRO A 208 -14.92 -13.32 4.08
C PRO A 208 -14.26 -13.85 2.80
N ARG A 209 -13.58 -12.97 2.02
CA ARG A 209 -12.95 -13.32 0.75
C ARG A 209 -11.53 -13.87 0.90
N LEU A 210 -10.96 -13.92 2.12
CA LEU A 210 -9.57 -14.33 2.34
C LEU A 210 -9.25 -15.69 1.70
N ASP A 211 -10.08 -16.72 1.91
CA ASP A 211 -9.84 -18.07 1.34
C ASP A 211 -9.96 -18.10 -0.19
N SER A 212 -10.90 -17.33 -0.73
CA SER A 212 -11.03 -17.16 -2.18
C SER A 212 -9.83 -16.44 -2.76
N ALA A 213 -9.34 -15.39 -2.09
CA ALA A 213 -8.14 -14.66 -2.49
C ALA A 213 -6.92 -15.58 -2.59
N ILE A 214 -6.66 -16.36 -1.54
CA ILE A 214 -5.55 -17.33 -1.52
C ILE A 214 -5.64 -18.32 -2.68
N THR A 215 -6.85 -18.84 -2.95
CA THR A 215 -7.09 -19.75 -4.07
C THR A 215 -6.70 -19.09 -5.40
N TRP A 216 -7.10 -17.85 -5.62
CA TRP A 216 -6.76 -17.12 -6.85
C TRP A 216 -5.28 -16.75 -6.93
N LEU A 217 -4.66 -16.30 -5.83
CA LEU A 217 -3.23 -16.00 -5.80
C LEU A 217 -2.39 -17.23 -6.21
N ARG A 218 -2.75 -18.41 -5.70
CA ARG A 218 -2.12 -19.69 -6.11
C ARG A 218 -2.31 -19.99 -7.58
N ARG A 219 -3.53 -19.85 -8.10
CA ARG A 219 -3.85 -20.06 -9.52
C ARG A 219 -3.07 -19.14 -10.44
N LEU A 220 -2.84 -17.91 -10.01
CA LEU A 220 -2.09 -16.90 -10.76
C LEU A 220 -0.57 -16.99 -10.56
N TRP A 221 -0.09 -17.95 -9.77
CA TRP A 221 1.34 -18.07 -9.40
C TRP A 221 1.91 -16.81 -8.74
N VAL A 222 1.08 -15.99 -8.12
CA VAL A 222 1.51 -14.82 -7.37
C VAL A 222 2.29 -15.26 -6.13
N LYS A 223 3.48 -14.71 -5.96
CA LYS A 223 4.29 -14.90 -4.75
C LYS A 223 4.32 -13.65 -3.90
N LYS A 224 4.34 -12.48 -4.51
CA LYS A 224 4.43 -11.19 -3.81
C LYS A 224 3.03 -10.66 -3.53
N LEU A 225 2.73 -10.45 -2.26
CA LEU A 225 1.45 -9.89 -1.81
C LEU A 225 1.72 -8.66 -0.94
N ARG A 226 1.07 -7.55 -1.27
CA ARG A 226 1.02 -6.40 -0.37
C ARG A 226 -0.35 -6.34 0.29
N THR A 227 -0.36 -6.25 1.63
CA THR A 227 -1.60 -6.11 2.41
C THR A 227 -1.38 -5.18 3.61
N GLY A 228 -2.46 -4.82 4.30
CA GLY A 228 -2.42 -3.98 5.49
C GLY A 228 -2.38 -4.78 6.78
N LEU A 229 -1.57 -4.33 7.73
CA LEU A 229 -1.70 -4.62 9.15
C LEU A 229 -1.94 -3.29 9.86
N SER A 230 -3.23 -2.94 10.02
CA SER A 230 -3.65 -1.65 10.56
C SER A 230 -3.42 -1.60 12.08
N TRP A 231 -2.65 -0.60 12.54
CA TRP A 231 -2.50 -0.34 13.96
C TRP A 231 -3.83 0.02 14.63
N ALA A 232 -4.70 0.75 13.93
CA ALA A 232 -6.04 1.05 14.42
C ALA A 232 -6.89 -0.22 14.61
N ASP A 233 -6.80 -1.17 13.67
CA ASP A 233 -7.54 -2.43 13.77
C ASP A 233 -6.97 -3.37 14.82
N TRP A 234 -5.66 -3.29 15.12
CA TRP A 234 -5.04 -4.10 16.17
C TRP A 234 -5.65 -3.89 17.56
N LEU A 235 -6.26 -2.73 17.81
CA LEU A 235 -6.92 -2.44 19.10
C LEU A 235 -8.40 -2.88 19.15
N ARG A 236 -8.93 -3.50 18.08
CA ARG A 236 -10.29 -4.05 18.10
C ARG A 236 -10.37 -5.30 18.98
N PRO A 237 -11.53 -5.62 19.54
CA PRO A 237 -11.75 -6.90 20.20
C PRO A 237 -11.40 -8.06 19.27
N ASP A 238 -10.71 -9.08 19.79
CA ASP A 238 -10.29 -10.28 19.05
C ASP A 238 -9.37 -10.02 17.83
N ALA A 239 -8.83 -8.82 17.68
CA ALA A 239 -7.91 -8.47 16.57
C ALA A 239 -6.73 -9.43 16.46
N GLU A 240 -6.15 -9.81 17.58
CA GLU A 240 -5.05 -10.77 17.65
C GLU A 240 -5.38 -12.10 16.94
N LYS A 241 -6.57 -12.65 17.20
CA LYS A 241 -7.03 -13.89 16.56
C LYS A 241 -7.20 -13.72 15.05
N TRP A 242 -7.74 -12.57 14.62
CA TRP A 242 -7.91 -12.28 13.21
C TRP A 242 -6.57 -12.14 12.49
N PHE A 243 -5.63 -11.36 13.02
CA PHE A 243 -4.32 -11.19 12.41
C PHE A 243 -3.51 -12.49 12.40
N ASP A 244 -3.58 -13.31 13.46
CA ASP A 244 -2.98 -14.64 13.47
C ASP A 244 -3.56 -15.54 12.38
N HIS A 245 -4.88 -15.51 12.21
CA HIS A 245 -5.54 -16.26 11.15
C HIS A 245 -5.09 -15.82 9.77
N VAL A 246 -5.09 -14.51 9.50
CA VAL A 246 -4.65 -13.95 8.22
C VAL A 246 -3.20 -14.30 7.94
N MET A 247 -2.28 -14.01 8.87
CA MET A 247 -0.86 -14.21 8.66
C MET A 247 -0.50 -15.69 8.49
N LYS A 248 -1.17 -16.58 9.21
CA LYS A 248 -1.03 -18.02 8.99
C LYS A 248 -1.47 -18.45 7.61
N LYS A 249 -2.55 -17.88 7.08
CA LYS A 249 -3.04 -18.15 5.72
C LYS A 249 -2.11 -17.60 4.65
N LEU A 250 -1.40 -16.51 4.94
CA LEU A 250 -0.49 -15.84 4.01
C LEU A 250 0.96 -16.33 4.10
N ASP A 251 1.27 -17.32 4.93
CA ASP A 251 2.65 -17.78 5.21
C ASP A 251 3.42 -18.26 3.96
N GLU A 252 2.73 -18.72 2.95
CA GLU A 252 3.32 -19.16 1.67
C GLU A 252 3.70 -18.03 0.70
N PHE A 253 3.32 -16.78 1.02
CA PHE A 253 3.56 -15.61 0.19
C PHE A 253 4.66 -14.71 0.77
N ASP A 254 5.33 -13.98 -0.11
CA ASP A 254 6.27 -12.91 0.21
C ASP A 254 5.46 -11.66 0.56
N VAL A 255 5.14 -11.47 1.84
CA VAL A 255 4.23 -10.41 2.27
C VAL A 255 4.97 -9.10 2.49
N THR A 256 4.55 -8.05 1.77
CA THR A 256 4.84 -6.66 2.11
C THR A 256 3.71 -6.14 3.00
N ALA A 257 3.97 -6.07 4.30
CA ALA A 257 3.00 -5.60 5.28
C ALA A 257 3.01 -4.06 5.37
N THR A 258 1.85 -3.42 5.16
CA THR A 258 1.69 -1.98 5.37
C THR A 258 1.24 -1.73 6.80
N PHE A 259 2.07 -1.07 7.59
CA PHE A 259 1.75 -0.62 8.95
C PHE A 259 1.24 0.81 8.88
N CYS A 260 0.01 1.03 9.27
CA CYS A 260 -0.63 2.35 9.13
C CYS A 260 -1.83 2.51 10.05
N PHE A 261 -2.36 3.73 10.03
CA PHE A 261 -3.55 4.19 10.73
C PHE A 261 -3.41 4.21 12.24
N THR A 262 -3.45 5.44 12.76
CA THR A 262 -3.42 5.67 14.20
C THR A 262 -4.74 5.27 14.84
N PRO A 263 -4.75 4.49 15.92
CA PRO A 263 -5.97 4.30 16.70
C PRO A 263 -6.53 5.65 17.17
N GLU A 264 -7.83 5.84 17.10
CA GLU A 264 -8.48 7.12 17.47
C GLU A 264 -8.13 7.58 18.89
N SER A 265 -7.99 6.63 19.82
CA SER A 265 -7.61 6.91 21.22
C SER A 265 -6.15 7.34 21.40
N LYS A 266 -5.32 7.20 20.36
CA LYS A 266 -3.88 7.52 20.37
C LYS A 266 -3.53 8.69 19.44
N GLY A 267 -4.47 9.16 18.65
CA GLY A 267 -4.30 10.30 17.76
C GLY A 267 -4.34 11.64 18.50
N ILE A 268 -3.67 12.65 17.95
CA ILE A 268 -3.83 14.04 18.39
C ILE A 268 -5.30 14.47 18.25
N GLN A 269 -5.97 13.98 17.19
CA GLN A 269 -7.41 14.08 16.99
C GLN A 269 -8.02 12.68 16.87
N PRO A 270 -9.31 12.48 17.19
CA PRO A 270 -9.93 11.16 17.24
C PRO A 270 -10.32 10.64 15.85
N HIS A 271 -9.33 10.45 14.97
CA HIS A 271 -9.49 9.78 13.68
C HIS A 271 -8.18 9.12 13.25
N HIS A 272 -8.27 8.03 12.51
CA HIS A 272 -7.14 7.15 12.19
C HIS A 272 -6.10 7.74 11.23
N THR A 273 -6.37 8.87 10.59
CA THR A 273 -5.40 9.62 9.76
C THR A 273 -4.65 10.69 10.55
N SER A 274 -4.98 10.86 11.84
CA SER A 274 -4.30 11.80 12.73
C SER A 274 -2.88 11.34 13.04
N PRO A 275 -1.91 12.26 13.16
CA PRO A 275 -0.63 11.96 13.81
C PRO A 275 -0.86 11.37 15.20
N PRO A 276 -0.07 10.39 15.65
CA PRO A 276 -0.15 9.89 17.01
C PRO A 276 0.34 10.95 18.02
N GLN A 277 -0.22 10.93 19.22
CA GLN A 277 0.27 11.77 20.34
C GLN A 277 1.69 11.36 20.76
N HIS A 278 1.98 10.08 20.69
CA HIS A 278 3.23 9.43 21.08
C HIS A 278 3.74 8.53 19.95
N PRO A 279 4.66 9.03 19.10
CA PRO A 279 5.19 8.24 17.95
C PRO A 279 5.87 6.94 18.38
N GLU A 280 6.42 6.87 19.59
CA GLU A 280 7.01 5.65 20.18
C GLU A 280 6.01 4.49 20.29
N GLU A 281 4.73 4.76 20.48
CA GLU A 281 3.70 3.71 20.53
C GLU A 281 3.49 3.02 19.17
N PHE A 282 3.72 3.75 18.06
CA PHE A 282 3.77 3.13 16.74
C PHE A 282 4.99 2.23 16.58
N ALA A 283 6.13 2.63 17.12
CA ALA A 283 7.33 1.80 17.13
C ALA A 283 7.13 0.52 17.95
N ASP A 284 6.46 0.60 19.11
CA ASP A 284 6.08 -0.56 19.91
C ASP A 284 5.17 -1.52 19.14
N PHE A 285 4.18 -0.99 18.41
CA PHE A 285 3.35 -1.78 17.51
C PHE A 285 4.19 -2.45 16.42
N CYS A 286 5.09 -1.73 15.78
CA CYS A 286 6.00 -2.29 14.76
C CYS A 286 6.84 -3.44 15.33
N ALA A 287 7.46 -3.25 16.48
CA ALA A 287 8.23 -4.29 17.17
C ALA A 287 7.38 -5.53 17.51
N LEU A 288 6.17 -5.30 18.02
CA LEU A 288 5.22 -6.38 18.33
C LEU A 288 4.86 -7.21 17.10
N MET A 289 4.56 -6.55 15.98
CA MET A 289 4.24 -7.22 14.71
C MET A 289 5.42 -8.05 14.21
N MET A 290 6.65 -7.54 14.33
CA MET A 290 7.84 -8.28 13.94
C MET A 290 8.07 -9.51 14.79
N ARG A 291 8.01 -9.40 16.12
CA ARG A 291 8.15 -10.56 17.03
C ARG A 291 7.11 -11.64 16.77
N ARG A 292 5.93 -11.26 16.27
CA ARG A 292 4.81 -12.18 16.09
C ARG A 292 4.78 -12.83 14.71
N TYR A 293 5.14 -12.12 13.65
CA TYR A 293 4.84 -12.53 12.27
C TYR A 293 6.04 -12.51 11.31
N ALA A 294 7.23 -12.13 11.75
CA ALA A 294 8.42 -12.12 10.89
C ALA A 294 9.22 -13.43 10.99
#